data_1e4edb0b5ab3933ec81231784d58d520
#
_entry.id   1e4edb0b5ab3933ec81231784d58d520
#
_cell.length_a   1.000
_cell.length_b   1.000
_cell.length_c   1.000
_cell.angle_alpha   90.00
_cell.angle_beta   90.00
_cell.angle_gamma   90.00
#
_symmetry.space_group_name_H-M   'P 1'
#
loop_
_entity.id
_entity.type
_entity.pdbx_description
1 polymer ?
#
loop_
_entity_poly.entity_id
_entity_poly.type
_entity_poly.pdbx_seq_one_letter_code
_entity_poly.pdbx_strand_id
1 'polypeptide(L)'
;EDQNLWYHSWTRRAARACFRPFIGMRLTPNHITALRWAAATAACGFFFRGDMVSGGLLWVGSAFLDRCDGEFARMTGLSSRVGYLFDLIGDIVFNGIVFAALGLGISISAALGGVLGIPGDIWLIIGGLAGGGVFLAGVLAEINEQGMKNDEKTFNGRWGFDFDDFAYLIGIIPCLGGAPYLLIGASIGGPLAAVVIGAKLARKRMAC
;
A
#
# COMPACT_ATOMS: atom_id res chain seq x y z
N GLU A 1 -4.33 31.79 6.87
CA GLU A 1 -5.01 30.49 6.78
C GLU A 1 -4.37 29.51 5.79
N ASP A 2 -3.30 29.86 5.06
CA ASP A 2 -2.69 29.01 4.03
C ASP A 2 -1.18 28.76 4.23
N GLN A 3 -0.68 28.80 5.46
CA GLN A 3 0.77 28.73 5.72
C GLN A 3 1.36 27.32 5.69
N ASN A 4 0.58 26.26 5.45
CA ASN A 4 1.05 24.86 5.46
C ASN A 4 1.03 24.15 4.10
N LEU A 5 0.89 24.88 2.99
CA LEU A 5 0.87 24.29 1.63
C LEU A 5 2.18 23.58 1.23
N TRP A 6 3.29 23.94 1.86
CA TRP A 6 4.62 23.37 1.59
C TRP A 6 4.87 22.01 2.28
N TYR A 7 4.00 21.62 3.23
CA TYR A 7 4.10 20.37 4.00
C TYR A 7 3.34 19.19 3.38
N HIS A 8 2.57 19.42 2.30
CA HIS A 8 1.84 18.34 1.64
C HIS A 8 2.67 17.68 0.56
N SER A 9 2.71 16.34 0.60
CA SER A 9 3.30 15.50 -0.44
C SER A 9 2.82 15.96 -1.84
N TRP A 10 3.71 15.92 -2.83
CA TRP A 10 3.39 16.29 -4.21
C TRP A 10 2.27 15.41 -4.78
N THR A 11 2.15 14.15 -4.35
CA THR A 11 1.07 13.23 -4.72
C THR A 11 -0.29 13.73 -4.26
N ARG A 12 -0.39 14.30 -3.05
CA ARG A 12 -1.64 14.93 -2.56
C ARG A 12 -2.01 16.18 -3.36
N ARG A 13 -1.02 16.97 -3.76
CA ARG A 13 -1.26 18.16 -4.60
C ARG A 13 -1.80 17.76 -5.97
N ALA A 14 -1.22 16.72 -6.59
CA ALA A 14 -1.69 16.16 -7.84
C ALA A 14 -3.12 15.59 -7.71
N ALA A 15 -3.41 14.83 -6.64
CA ALA A 15 -4.74 14.29 -6.37
C ALA A 15 -5.80 15.40 -6.24
N ARG A 16 -5.51 16.47 -5.50
CA ARG A 16 -6.41 17.65 -5.40
C ARG A 16 -6.65 18.30 -6.76
N ALA A 17 -5.60 18.50 -7.55
CA ALA A 17 -5.72 19.12 -8.87
C ALA A 17 -6.59 18.26 -9.81
N CYS A 18 -6.38 16.95 -9.83
CA CYS A 18 -7.14 16.01 -10.66
C CYS A 18 -8.63 15.93 -10.27
N PHE A 19 -8.94 15.94 -8.97
CA PHE A 19 -10.30 15.71 -8.50
C PHE A 19 -11.08 16.98 -8.16
N ARG A 20 -10.44 18.16 -8.14
CA ARG A 20 -11.11 19.47 -7.97
C ARG A 20 -12.26 19.72 -8.95
N PRO A 21 -12.16 19.36 -10.26
CA PRO A 21 -13.28 19.58 -11.20
C PRO A 21 -14.52 18.73 -10.89
N PHE A 22 -14.38 17.66 -10.12
CA PHE A 22 -15.48 16.75 -9.78
C PHE A 22 -16.23 17.16 -8.50
N ILE A 23 -15.80 18.24 -7.82
CA ILE A 23 -16.51 18.79 -6.66
C ILE A 23 -17.87 19.30 -7.13
N GLY A 24 -18.94 18.85 -6.43
CA GLY A 24 -20.33 19.18 -6.81
C GLY A 24 -20.99 18.18 -7.76
N MET A 25 -20.24 17.21 -8.30
CA MET A 25 -20.83 16.08 -9.01
C MET A 25 -21.36 15.03 -8.00
N ARG A 26 -22.17 14.08 -8.49
CA ARG A 26 -22.68 12.95 -7.67
C ARG A 26 -21.59 11.91 -7.34
N LEU A 27 -20.32 12.30 -7.39
CA LEU A 27 -19.19 11.45 -7.04
C LEU A 27 -19.00 11.46 -5.52
N THR A 28 -18.82 10.29 -4.93
CA THR A 28 -18.50 10.13 -3.51
C THR A 28 -17.11 9.52 -3.34
N PRO A 29 -16.41 9.75 -2.22
CA PRO A 29 -15.13 9.09 -1.94
C PRO A 29 -15.20 7.58 -2.11
N ASN A 30 -16.29 6.93 -1.68
CA ASN A 30 -16.47 5.49 -1.79
C ASN A 30 -16.46 4.96 -3.23
N HIS A 31 -16.89 5.77 -4.22
CA HIS A 31 -16.79 5.39 -5.63
C HIS A 31 -15.32 5.33 -6.07
N ILE A 32 -14.50 6.25 -5.58
CA ILE A 32 -13.06 6.30 -5.88
C ILE A 32 -12.37 5.10 -5.22
N THR A 33 -12.70 4.81 -3.95
CA THR A 33 -12.19 3.63 -3.23
C THR A 33 -12.59 2.32 -3.91
N ALA A 34 -13.83 2.20 -4.42
CA ALA A 34 -14.26 1.04 -5.18
C ALA A 34 -13.47 0.87 -6.49
N LEU A 35 -13.20 1.96 -7.22
CA LEU A 35 -12.37 1.95 -8.44
C LEU A 35 -10.92 1.56 -8.11
N ARG A 36 -10.37 2.07 -7.01
CA ARG A 36 -9.06 1.68 -6.48
C ARG A 36 -8.99 0.18 -6.23
N TRP A 37 -9.98 -0.41 -5.55
CA TRP A 37 -10.04 -1.85 -5.28
C TRP A 37 -10.09 -2.67 -6.58
N ALA A 38 -10.87 -2.23 -7.55
CA ALA A 38 -10.90 -2.87 -8.87
C ALA A 38 -9.53 -2.84 -9.55
N ALA A 39 -8.84 -1.69 -9.50
CA ALA A 39 -7.50 -1.55 -10.06
C ALA A 39 -6.47 -2.43 -9.31
N ALA A 40 -6.51 -2.47 -7.96
CA ALA A 40 -5.64 -3.32 -7.15
C ALA A 40 -5.86 -4.81 -7.43
N THR A 41 -7.13 -5.24 -7.54
CA THR A 41 -7.49 -6.62 -7.89
C THR A 41 -6.96 -6.99 -9.26
N ALA A 42 -7.16 -6.13 -10.25
CA ALA A 42 -6.62 -6.34 -11.60
C ALA A 42 -5.09 -6.39 -11.60
N ALA A 43 -4.41 -5.50 -10.85
CA ALA A 43 -2.96 -5.51 -10.70
C ALA A 43 -2.46 -6.85 -10.16
N CYS A 44 -3.08 -7.36 -9.08
CA CYS A 44 -2.76 -8.69 -8.53
C CYS A 44 -2.97 -9.81 -9.55
N GLY A 45 -4.03 -9.73 -10.36
CA GLY A 45 -4.30 -10.69 -11.43
C GLY A 45 -3.23 -10.71 -12.52
N PHE A 46 -2.69 -9.54 -12.90
CA PHE A 46 -1.59 -9.43 -13.86
C PHE A 46 -0.26 -9.93 -13.25
N PHE A 47 0.05 -9.54 -12.01
CA PHE A 47 1.22 -10.05 -11.31
C PHE A 47 1.20 -11.57 -11.19
N PHE A 48 0.05 -12.14 -10.83
CA PHE A 48 -0.15 -13.59 -10.78
C PHE A 48 0.19 -14.29 -12.11
N ARG A 49 -0.13 -13.66 -13.25
CA ARG A 49 0.17 -14.18 -14.58
C ARG A 49 1.62 -13.93 -15.01
N GLY A 50 2.43 -13.26 -14.20
CA GLY A 50 3.80 -12.88 -14.53
C GLY A 50 3.91 -11.61 -15.38
N ASP A 51 2.81 -10.91 -15.69
CA ASP A 51 2.84 -9.63 -16.38
C ASP A 51 3.14 -8.49 -15.38
N MET A 52 4.42 -8.29 -15.14
CA MET A 52 4.94 -7.32 -14.17
C MET A 52 4.68 -5.88 -14.60
N VAL A 53 4.61 -5.59 -15.91
CA VAL A 53 4.42 -4.23 -16.41
C VAL A 53 2.96 -3.80 -16.26
N SER A 54 2.02 -4.59 -16.77
CA SER A 54 0.58 -4.27 -16.64
C SER A 54 0.15 -4.25 -15.18
N GLY A 55 0.60 -5.22 -14.37
CA GLY A 55 0.35 -5.27 -12.93
C GLY A 55 0.91 -4.05 -12.20
N GLY A 56 2.15 -3.67 -12.52
CA GLY A 56 2.80 -2.51 -11.91
C GLY A 56 2.13 -1.18 -12.23
N LEU A 57 1.74 -0.96 -13.50
CA LEU A 57 1.03 0.27 -13.91
C LEU A 57 -0.34 0.38 -13.23
N LEU A 58 -1.10 -0.72 -13.16
CA LEU A 58 -2.39 -0.74 -12.45
C LEU A 58 -2.23 -0.53 -10.96
N TRP A 59 -1.17 -1.07 -10.35
CA TRP A 59 -0.88 -0.84 -8.94
C TRP A 59 -0.55 0.62 -8.65
N VAL A 60 0.29 1.27 -9.47
CA VAL A 60 0.58 2.71 -9.37
C VAL A 60 -0.70 3.52 -9.51
N GLY A 61 -1.58 3.16 -10.46
CA GLY A 61 -2.89 3.78 -10.61
C GLY A 61 -3.77 3.62 -9.36
N SER A 62 -3.81 2.41 -8.78
CA SER A 62 -4.51 2.12 -7.54
C SER A 62 -3.98 2.95 -6.37
N ALA A 63 -2.65 3.03 -6.19
CA ALA A 63 -2.02 3.85 -5.15
C ALA A 63 -2.31 5.35 -5.34
N PHE A 64 -2.44 5.82 -6.58
CA PHE A 64 -2.86 7.20 -6.85
C PHE A 64 -4.32 7.44 -6.52
N LEU A 65 -5.22 6.50 -6.84
CA LEU A 65 -6.64 6.59 -6.50
C LEU A 65 -6.87 6.63 -4.99
N ASP A 66 -6.04 5.92 -4.21
CA ASP A 66 -6.00 5.98 -2.75
C ASP A 66 -5.76 7.39 -2.23
N ARG A 67 -4.79 8.10 -2.82
CA ARG A 67 -4.58 9.51 -2.49
C ARG A 67 -5.76 10.39 -2.88
N CYS A 68 -6.41 10.05 -3.99
CA CYS A 68 -7.53 10.83 -4.51
C CYS A 68 -8.77 10.72 -3.64
N ASP A 69 -9.12 9.54 -3.12
CA ASP A 69 -10.32 9.38 -2.28
C ASP A 69 -10.19 10.10 -0.95
N GLY A 70 -9.03 10.00 -0.30
CA GLY A 70 -8.76 10.74 0.93
C GLY A 70 -8.74 12.27 0.75
N GLU A 71 -8.13 12.78 -0.34
CA GLU A 71 -8.15 14.23 -0.62
C GLU A 71 -9.55 14.69 -1.05
N PHE A 72 -10.27 13.88 -1.83
CA PHE A 72 -11.64 14.19 -2.23
C PHE A 72 -12.59 14.24 -1.03
N ALA A 73 -12.47 13.29 -0.08
CA ALA A 73 -13.22 13.30 1.18
C ALA A 73 -12.97 14.58 1.99
N ARG A 74 -11.71 15.04 2.05
CA ARG A 74 -11.35 16.31 2.73
C ARG A 74 -11.90 17.52 2.03
N MET A 75 -11.84 17.58 0.69
CA MET A 75 -12.34 18.72 -0.10
C MET A 75 -13.87 18.85 -0.07
N THR A 76 -14.58 17.74 0.02
CA THR A 76 -16.05 17.70 -0.04
C THR A 76 -16.71 17.64 1.35
N GLY A 77 -15.95 17.39 2.41
CA GLY A 77 -16.48 17.15 3.76
C GLY A 77 -17.25 15.82 3.91
N LEU A 78 -17.18 14.93 2.91
CA LEU A 78 -17.90 13.65 2.87
C LEU A 78 -17.13 12.50 3.55
N SER A 79 -16.40 12.78 4.63
CA SER A 79 -15.74 11.73 5.41
C SER A 79 -16.76 10.97 6.27
N SER A 80 -16.67 9.63 6.28
CA SER A 80 -17.51 8.79 7.12
C SER A 80 -16.70 7.68 7.79
N ARG A 81 -17.16 7.17 8.96
CA ARG A 81 -16.51 6.02 9.62
C ARG A 81 -16.50 4.77 8.75
N VAL A 82 -17.57 4.56 7.99
CA VAL A 82 -17.69 3.41 7.08
C VAL A 82 -16.68 3.55 5.93
N GLY A 83 -16.54 4.76 5.34
CA GLY A 83 -15.55 5.03 4.31
C GLY A 83 -14.13 4.82 4.81
N TYR A 84 -13.80 5.31 6.01
CA TYR A 84 -12.50 5.07 6.65
C TYR A 84 -12.20 3.58 6.83
N LEU A 85 -13.14 2.79 7.36
CA LEU A 85 -12.94 1.35 7.54
C LEU A 85 -12.78 0.61 6.20
N PHE A 86 -13.56 1.03 5.19
CA PHE A 86 -13.49 0.46 3.85
C PHE A 86 -12.11 0.70 3.23
N ASP A 87 -11.58 1.90 3.36
CA ASP A 87 -10.25 2.29 2.91
C ASP A 87 -9.15 1.51 3.66
N LEU A 88 -9.19 1.53 4.98
CA LEU A 88 -8.24 0.82 5.85
C LEU A 88 -8.16 -0.69 5.57
N ILE A 89 -9.32 -1.35 5.43
CA ILE A 89 -9.37 -2.78 5.12
C ILE A 89 -8.71 -3.02 3.76
N GLY A 90 -9.02 -2.18 2.77
CA GLY A 90 -8.41 -2.25 1.45
C GLY A 90 -6.89 -2.14 1.51
N ASP A 91 -6.38 -1.15 2.24
CA ASP A 91 -4.93 -0.96 2.40
C ASP A 91 -4.23 -2.18 2.98
N ILE A 92 -4.71 -2.68 4.10
CA ILE A 92 -4.07 -3.80 4.77
C ILE A 92 -4.14 -5.07 3.91
N VAL A 93 -5.31 -5.35 3.32
CA VAL A 93 -5.55 -6.58 2.55
C VAL A 93 -4.78 -6.57 1.24
N PHE A 94 -4.88 -5.49 0.45
CA PHE A 94 -4.23 -5.45 -0.88
C PHE A 94 -2.72 -5.34 -0.77
N ASN A 95 -2.18 -4.63 0.23
CA ASN A 95 -0.74 -4.61 0.49
C ASN A 95 -0.19 -5.98 0.89
N GLY A 96 -0.97 -6.84 1.53
CA GLY A 96 -0.58 -8.24 1.78
C GLY A 96 -0.69 -9.11 0.52
N ILE A 97 -1.81 -9.03 -0.20
CA ILE A 97 -2.10 -9.88 -1.36
C ILE A 97 -1.14 -9.62 -2.52
N VAL A 98 -0.73 -8.37 -2.76
CA VAL A 98 0.15 -8.01 -3.89
C VAL A 98 1.49 -8.74 -3.83
N PHE A 99 2.09 -8.90 -2.65
CA PHE A 99 3.35 -9.62 -2.50
C PHE A 99 3.17 -11.13 -2.73
N ALA A 100 2.04 -11.71 -2.30
CA ALA A 100 1.71 -13.10 -2.61
C ALA A 100 1.50 -13.29 -4.13
N ALA A 101 0.81 -12.37 -4.80
CA ALA A 101 0.61 -12.40 -6.24
C ALA A 101 1.94 -12.28 -7.02
N LEU A 102 2.85 -11.38 -6.58
CA LEU A 102 4.20 -11.26 -7.15
C LEU A 102 4.98 -12.57 -6.97
N GLY A 103 4.94 -13.19 -5.78
CA GLY A 103 5.61 -14.47 -5.51
C GLY A 103 5.12 -15.58 -6.43
N LEU A 104 3.80 -15.69 -6.63
CA LEU A 104 3.19 -16.64 -7.56
C LEU A 104 3.63 -16.38 -9.02
N GLY A 105 3.58 -15.12 -9.48
CA GLY A 105 3.98 -14.76 -10.84
C GLY A 105 5.45 -15.06 -11.12
N ILE A 106 6.35 -14.76 -10.17
CA ILE A 106 7.77 -15.10 -10.27
C ILE A 106 7.96 -16.61 -10.23
N SER A 107 7.24 -17.34 -9.37
CA SER A 107 7.28 -18.80 -9.28
C SER A 107 6.96 -19.47 -10.61
N ILE A 108 5.90 -19.03 -11.28
CA ILE A 108 5.51 -19.53 -12.61
C ILE A 108 6.60 -19.24 -13.64
N SER A 109 7.15 -18.04 -13.65
CA SER A 109 8.24 -17.64 -14.56
C SER A 109 9.53 -18.42 -14.26
N ALA A 110 9.83 -18.69 -13.00
CA ALA A 110 11.02 -19.42 -12.56
C ALA A 110 10.95 -20.92 -12.91
N ALA A 111 9.77 -21.50 -13.04
CA ALA A 111 9.59 -22.89 -13.47
C ALA A 111 10.12 -23.13 -14.88
N LEU A 112 10.24 -22.08 -15.72
CA LEU A 112 10.73 -22.13 -17.11
C LEU A 112 12.25 -21.96 -17.23
N GLY A 113 13.00 -21.64 -16.14
CA GLY A 113 14.45 -21.44 -16.26
C GLY A 113 15.16 -20.88 -15.03
N GLY A 114 14.45 -20.74 -13.91
CA GLY A 114 14.98 -20.17 -12.66
C GLY A 114 15.13 -18.64 -12.72
N VAL A 115 14.75 -17.97 -11.64
CA VAL A 115 15.00 -16.53 -11.45
C VAL A 115 16.02 -16.39 -10.35
N LEU A 116 17.16 -15.74 -10.63
CA LEU A 116 18.30 -15.62 -9.71
C LEU A 116 18.85 -16.98 -9.22
N GLY A 117 18.68 -18.07 -10.00
CA GLY A 117 19.05 -19.43 -9.58
C GLY A 117 18.19 -20.01 -8.45
N ILE A 118 17.08 -19.37 -8.10
CA ILE A 118 16.15 -19.80 -7.04
C ILE A 118 15.00 -20.58 -7.67
N PRO A 119 14.68 -21.80 -7.18
CA PRO A 119 13.55 -22.59 -7.63
C PRO A 119 12.20 -21.88 -7.44
N GLY A 120 11.21 -22.22 -8.29
CA GLY A 120 9.91 -21.58 -8.30
C GLY A 120 9.13 -21.69 -6.98
N ASP A 121 9.19 -22.86 -6.33
CA ASP A 121 8.52 -23.12 -5.04
C ASP A 121 9.02 -22.23 -3.91
N ILE A 122 10.30 -21.86 -3.92
CA ILE A 122 10.87 -20.93 -2.93
C ILE A 122 10.28 -19.53 -3.08
N TRP A 123 9.97 -19.10 -4.32
CA TRP A 123 9.34 -17.81 -4.54
C TRP A 123 7.92 -17.70 -3.96
N LEU A 124 7.19 -18.84 -3.88
CA LEU A 124 5.92 -18.90 -3.18
C LEU A 124 6.07 -18.62 -1.68
N ILE A 125 7.10 -19.23 -1.08
CA ILE A 125 7.40 -19.03 0.35
C ILE A 125 7.81 -17.58 0.61
N ILE A 126 8.70 -17.02 -0.23
CA ILE A 126 9.14 -15.62 -0.13
C ILE A 126 7.95 -14.67 -0.27
N GLY A 127 7.06 -14.91 -1.24
CA GLY A 127 5.84 -14.10 -1.45
C GLY A 127 4.87 -14.18 -0.27
N GLY A 128 4.70 -15.38 0.29
CA GLY A 128 3.86 -15.60 1.47
C GLY A 128 4.42 -14.92 2.72
N LEU A 129 5.73 -14.97 2.95
CA LEU A 129 6.41 -14.27 4.06
C LEU A 129 6.33 -12.75 3.89
N ALA A 130 6.55 -12.24 2.67
CA ALA A 130 6.44 -10.83 2.38
C ALA A 130 5.00 -10.33 2.62
N GLY A 131 4.01 -10.98 2.00
CA GLY A 131 2.60 -10.60 2.12
C GLY A 131 2.06 -10.73 3.54
N GLY A 132 2.33 -11.86 4.21
CA GLY A 132 1.94 -12.10 5.58
C GLY A 132 2.60 -11.13 6.57
N GLY A 133 3.89 -10.85 6.37
CA GLY A 133 4.64 -9.89 7.18
C GLY A 133 4.13 -8.47 7.04
N VAL A 134 3.90 -8.01 5.81
CA VAL A 134 3.35 -6.66 5.52
C VAL A 134 1.92 -6.53 6.05
N PHE A 135 1.07 -7.54 5.82
CA PHE A 135 -0.28 -7.57 6.36
C PHE A 135 -0.29 -7.46 7.90
N LEU A 136 0.51 -8.26 8.58
CA LEU A 136 0.60 -8.24 10.04
C LEU A 136 1.16 -6.90 10.55
N ALA A 137 2.18 -6.36 9.90
CA ALA A 137 2.71 -5.04 10.23
C ALA A 137 1.66 -3.94 10.09
N GLY A 138 0.84 -3.97 9.03
CA GLY A 138 -0.27 -3.03 8.82
C GLY A 138 -1.32 -3.10 9.94
N VAL A 139 -1.76 -4.31 10.28
CA VAL A 139 -2.71 -4.51 11.39
C VAL A 139 -2.14 -4.00 12.73
N LEU A 140 -0.89 -4.32 13.03
CA LEU A 140 -0.25 -3.88 14.27
C LEU A 140 -0.01 -2.37 14.31
N ALA A 141 0.30 -1.75 13.17
CA ALA A 141 0.45 -0.30 13.05
C ALA A 141 -0.88 0.40 13.36
N GLU A 142 -1.97 -0.06 12.79
CA GLU A 142 -3.32 0.48 13.04
C GLU A 142 -3.71 0.37 14.52
N ILE A 143 -3.50 -0.80 15.14
CA ILE A 143 -3.76 -0.98 16.59
C ILE A 143 -2.90 -0.01 17.42
N ASN A 144 -1.66 0.26 17.00
CA ASN A 144 -0.79 1.20 17.70
C ASN A 144 -1.28 2.65 17.55
N GLU A 145 -1.74 3.06 16.37
CA GLU A 145 -2.24 4.41 16.11
C GLU A 145 -3.55 4.70 16.85
N GLN A 146 -4.48 3.74 16.89
CA GLN A 146 -5.72 3.89 17.67
C GLN A 146 -5.48 4.04 19.17
N GLY A 147 -4.35 3.55 19.69
CA GLY A 147 -3.92 3.72 21.08
C GLY A 147 -3.19 5.04 21.37
N MET A 148 -2.91 5.87 20.35
CA MET A 148 -2.22 7.17 20.51
C MET A 148 -3.25 8.30 20.57
N LYS A 149 -3.31 9.01 21.70
CA LYS A 149 -4.28 10.10 21.96
C LYS A 149 -3.99 11.41 21.22
N ASN A 150 -2.92 11.53 20.45
CA ASN A 150 -2.54 12.76 19.73
C ASN A 150 -2.10 12.39 18.32
N ASP A 151 -2.33 13.30 17.36
CA ASP A 151 -2.01 13.28 15.92
C ASP A 151 -0.54 12.97 15.53
N GLU A 152 0.22 12.29 16.37
CA GLU A 152 1.55 11.81 16.06
C GLU A 152 1.46 10.55 15.21
N LYS A 153 1.49 10.74 13.89
CA LYS A 153 1.69 9.61 12.96
C LYS A 153 2.98 8.88 13.31
N THR A 154 2.94 7.57 13.27
CA THR A 154 4.09 6.68 13.55
C THR A 154 5.30 7.01 12.66
N PHE A 155 5.07 7.59 11.49
CA PHE A 155 6.09 8.06 10.55
C PHE A 155 5.70 9.42 9.97
N ASN A 156 6.49 10.45 10.29
CA ASN A 156 6.36 11.78 9.68
C ASN A 156 7.11 11.81 8.35
N GLY A 157 6.43 12.19 7.28
CA GLY A 157 7.03 12.43 5.97
C GLY A 157 8.09 13.54 6.04
N ARG A 158 9.15 13.40 5.23
CA ARG A 158 10.24 14.38 5.13
C ARG A 158 10.48 14.72 3.67
N TRP A 159 10.76 15.99 3.34
CA TRP A 159 11.12 16.43 1.98
C TRP A 159 9.99 16.28 0.94
N GLY A 160 8.73 16.37 1.36
CA GLY A 160 7.58 16.25 0.44
C GLY A 160 7.21 14.81 0.06
N PHE A 161 7.84 13.80 0.70
CA PHE A 161 7.46 12.39 0.59
C PHE A 161 6.77 11.93 1.88
N ASP A 162 5.62 11.31 1.74
CA ASP A 162 4.93 10.59 2.81
C ASP A 162 5.36 9.12 2.81
N PHE A 163 5.22 8.44 3.95
CA PHE A 163 5.48 7.00 4.04
C PHE A 163 4.63 6.19 3.05
N ASP A 164 3.40 6.62 2.83
CA ASP A 164 2.47 6.00 1.89
C ASP A 164 2.95 6.08 0.43
N ASP A 165 3.88 7.00 0.10
CA ASP A 165 4.46 7.08 -1.25
C ASP A 165 5.33 5.86 -1.58
N PHE A 166 5.75 5.07 -0.58
CA PHE A 166 6.41 3.78 -0.82
C PHE A 166 5.52 2.76 -1.53
N ALA A 167 4.18 2.89 -1.44
CA ALA A 167 3.25 2.04 -2.16
C ALA A 167 3.46 2.10 -3.69
N TYR A 168 3.89 3.25 -4.22
CA TYR A 168 4.23 3.38 -5.65
C TYR A 168 5.40 2.50 -6.08
N LEU A 169 6.38 2.27 -5.18
CA LEU A 169 7.54 1.43 -5.47
C LEU A 169 7.14 -0.04 -5.72
N ILE A 170 6.06 -0.50 -5.09
CA ILE A 170 5.52 -1.86 -5.31
C ILE A 170 5.08 -2.04 -6.77
N GLY A 171 4.65 -0.98 -7.45
CA GLY A 171 4.32 -1.03 -8.87
C GLY A 171 5.51 -0.72 -9.78
N ILE A 172 6.30 0.31 -9.45
CA ILE A 172 7.40 0.80 -10.30
C ILE A 172 8.53 -0.23 -10.40
N ILE A 173 8.96 -0.81 -9.28
CA ILE A 173 10.09 -1.74 -9.25
C ILE A 173 9.84 -2.98 -10.13
N PRO A 174 8.67 -3.65 -10.08
CA PRO A 174 8.35 -4.74 -11.00
C PRO A 174 8.35 -4.32 -12.47
N CYS A 175 7.84 -3.14 -12.82
CA CYS A 175 7.89 -2.61 -14.19
C CYS A 175 9.33 -2.51 -14.74
N LEU A 176 10.30 -2.27 -13.86
CA LEU A 176 11.72 -2.16 -14.19
C LEU A 176 12.47 -3.51 -14.11
N GLY A 177 11.76 -4.63 -13.94
CA GLY A 177 12.34 -5.96 -13.80
C GLY A 177 12.89 -6.27 -12.40
N GLY A 178 12.68 -5.38 -11.41
CA GLY A 178 13.18 -5.52 -10.05
C GLY A 178 12.29 -6.34 -9.10
N ALA A 179 11.23 -6.97 -9.59
CA ALA A 179 10.28 -7.73 -8.76
C ALA A 179 10.92 -8.75 -7.81
N PRO A 180 11.93 -9.55 -8.22
CA PRO A 180 12.58 -10.50 -7.31
C PRO A 180 13.26 -9.82 -6.13
N TYR A 181 13.96 -8.71 -6.37
CA TYR A 181 14.67 -7.96 -5.33
C TYR A 181 13.70 -7.27 -4.36
N LEU A 182 12.62 -6.69 -4.89
CA LEU A 182 11.54 -6.14 -4.08
C LEU A 182 10.96 -7.20 -3.14
N LEU A 183 10.69 -8.38 -3.69
CA LEU A 183 10.06 -9.47 -2.94
C LEU A 183 10.98 -10.01 -1.84
N ILE A 184 12.28 -10.19 -2.11
CA ILE A 184 13.28 -10.57 -1.10
C ILE A 184 13.34 -9.51 0.01
N GLY A 185 13.43 -8.22 -0.36
CA GLY A 185 13.45 -7.13 0.61
C GLY A 185 12.19 -7.10 1.49
N ALA A 186 11.01 -7.28 0.89
CA ALA A 186 9.74 -7.29 1.61
C ALA A 186 9.58 -8.53 2.52
N SER A 187 10.11 -9.69 2.12
CA SER A 187 10.05 -10.92 2.93
C SER A 187 10.88 -10.84 4.22
N ILE A 188 11.84 -9.94 4.26
CA ILE A 188 12.63 -9.63 5.47
C ILE A 188 12.02 -8.43 6.20
N GLY A 189 11.77 -7.34 5.46
CA GLY A 189 11.31 -6.07 6.02
C GLY A 189 9.92 -6.14 6.64
N GLY A 190 8.98 -6.84 6.02
CA GLY A 190 7.60 -6.98 6.52
C GLY A 190 7.53 -7.67 7.88
N PRO A 191 8.06 -8.90 8.03
CA PRO A 191 8.10 -9.58 9.33
C PRO A 191 8.89 -8.80 10.39
N LEU A 192 10.02 -8.18 10.02
CA LEU A 192 10.81 -7.37 10.94
C LEU A 192 10.00 -6.16 11.46
N ALA A 193 9.30 -5.46 10.58
CA ALA A 193 8.42 -4.36 10.96
C ALA A 193 7.31 -4.84 11.91
N ALA A 194 6.68 -5.98 11.62
CA ALA A 194 5.66 -6.56 12.49
C ALA A 194 6.20 -6.85 13.90
N VAL A 195 7.41 -7.43 14.00
CA VAL A 195 8.07 -7.71 15.29
C VAL A 195 8.36 -6.42 16.05
N VAL A 196 8.93 -5.41 15.38
CA VAL A 196 9.27 -4.12 16.00
C VAL A 196 8.01 -3.39 16.52
N ILE A 197 6.94 -3.33 15.71
CA ILE A 197 5.69 -2.69 16.10
C ILE A 197 5.01 -3.48 17.23
N GLY A 198 4.98 -4.80 17.14
CA GLY A 198 4.44 -5.69 18.18
C GLY A 198 5.17 -5.53 19.51
N ALA A 199 6.50 -5.45 19.50
CA ALA A 199 7.31 -5.20 20.70
C ALA A 199 7.01 -3.83 21.33
N LYS A 200 6.82 -2.78 20.52
CA LYS A 200 6.40 -1.45 21.01
C LYS A 200 5.03 -1.51 21.68
N LEU A 201 4.06 -2.20 21.08
CA LEU A 201 2.73 -2.38 21.64
C LEU A 201 2.75 -3.14 22.96
N ALA A 202 3.54 -4.22 23.03
CA ALA A 202 3.68 -5.00 24.27
C ALA A 202 4.27 -4.16 25.41
N ARG A 203 5.31 -3.37 25.12
CA ARG A 203 5.92 -2.46 26.13
C ARG A 203 4.95 -1.40 26.63
N LYS A 204 4.12 -0.82 25.74
CA LYS A 204 3.09 0.15 26.15
C LYS A 204 2.07 -0.47 27.11
N ARG A 205 1.62 -1.70 26.84
CA ARG A 205 0.64 -2.41 27.70
C ARG A 205 1.20 -2.80 29.05
N MET A 206 2.53 -3.00 29.17
CA MET A 206 3.17 -3.31 30.45
C MET A 206 3.47 -2.05 31.28
N ALA A 207 3.43 -0.87 30.68
CA ALA A 207 3.70 0.40 31.35
C ALA A 207 2.42 1.13 31.84
N CYS A 208 1.23 0.62 31.49
CA CYS A 208 -0.08 1.05 31.97
C CYS A 208 -0.59 0.14 33.08
#